data_c70c3f590a80422a5a95ec86170edf8a
#
_entry.id   c70c3f590a80422a5a95ec86170edf8a
#
_cell.length_a   1.000
_cell.length_b   1.000
_cell.length_c   1.000
_cell.angle_alpha   90.00
_cell.angle_beta   90.00
_cell.angle_gamma   90.00
#
_symmetry.space_group_name_H-M   'P 1'
#
loop_
_entity.id
_entity.type
_entity.pdbx_description
1 polymer ?
#
loop_
_entity_poly.entity_id
_entity_poly.type
_entity_poly.pdbx_seq_one_letter_code
_entity_poly.pdbx_strand_id
1 'polypeptide(L)'
;MTRPLTAVLQWLLVASAAFSLSPSSLLAQTATSDRYIPVTDAMLQNPSPDDWLMWRRTLDGWGYSPLDQINRDNVDQIRMVWTRALSDGMQQGTPIAYGGVLYMPNPTDVIQAINAVTGDLIWEHRREVPEGGGRGLASNNRNVAIYDNLIIDTSVDDHVFALDTATGDMVWETEILDYETDRALQSSGPIVANGKVISGRSCVTTKSCVITAHDARTGAELWRRSTIPRPGEPGDETWGGVPYEDRKHVGAWMVPSYDPELNLIYIGTSVTSPAPKFMLGGADLAHLYHNSTLALDADTGDIRWYYQHLNDHWDLDHPFERLLLDTVVAPDPSAVEWINPRLRPGEVRKVMTGIPGKTGVVYTLDRETGEFLWATPTVTQNVISYIDGATGAVTENSEVVFTGLGQEVLSCPSWAGGKDWEAGAYSPLTNTMFFPLRSTCARVLSTMDGGLAIYRLAARFELAPGTELQGSVRAISAETGATAWIHEQRAGTTSLVTTGGGLVFGGDVNGRFRAFDQESGEVLWEINLGSPVSGFPISFAVDGRQYIVASTGNAANSGINLRMTPELQPSRGNNIFVFALSERE
;
A
#
# COMPACT_ATOMS: atom_id res chain seq x y z
N MET A 1 -40.23 -30.78 -72.01
CA MET A 1 -41.27 -31.79 -71.79
C MET A 1 -41.59 -31.65 -70.28
N THR A 2 -42.49 -30.84 -69.91
CA THR A 2 -43.91 -31.00 -69.70
C THR A 2 -44.22 -32.03 -68.59
N ARG A 3 -44.64 -31.55 -67.49
CA ARG A 3 -45.95 -31.59 -66.77
C ARG A 3 -45.86 -32.08 -65.32
N PRO A 4 -46.92 -31.93 -64.50
CA PRO A 4 -47.16 -30.82 -63.58
C PRO A 4 -47.62 -31.26 -62.15
N LEU A 5 -47.70 -30.27 -61.30
CA LEU A 5 -48.66 -30.06 -60.15
C LEU A 5 -49.55 -31.17 -59.64
N THR A 6 -49.58 -31.36 -58.35
CA THR A 6 -50.86 -31.38 -57.58
C THR A 6 -50.63 -30.90 -56.13
N ALA A 7 -51.40 -29.90 -55.73
CA ALA A 7 -51.51 -29.36 -54.39
C ALA A 7 -52.43 -30.25 -53.53
N VAL A 8 -52.05 -30.49 -52.26
CA VAL A 8 -52.98 -30.93 -51.22
C VAL A 8 -52.89 -29.99 -50.04
N LEU A 9 -54.00 -29.31 -49.83
CA LEU A 9 -54.28 -28.42 -48.69
C LEU A 9 -54.63 -29.29 -47.49
N GLN A 10 -53.87 -29.18 -46.41
CA GLN A 10 -54.30 -29.69 -45.10
C GLN A 10 -54.27 -28.56 -44.07
N TRP A 11 -55.42 -28.30 -43.55
CA TRP A 11 -55.66 -27.40 -42.42
C TRP A 11 -55.12 -28.02 -41.14
N LEU A 12 -54.23 -27.30 -40.41
CA LEU A 12 -53.88 -27.62 -39.02
C LEU A 12 -54.31 -26.44 -38.13
N LEU A 13 -55.18 -26.75 -37.22
CA LEU A 13 -55.66 -25.90 -36.11
C LEU A 13 -54.45 -25.51 -35.22
N VAL A 14 -54.25 -24.20 -35.04
CA VAL A 14 -53.33 -23.66 -34.05
C VAL A 14 -54.08 -23.52 -32.73
N ALA A 15 -53.77 -24.36 -31.76
CA ALA A 15 -54.17 -24.21 -30.37
C ALA A 15 -53.28 -23.16 -29.70
N SER A 16 -53.82 -21.99 -29.36
CA SER A 16 -53.15 -20.96 -28.59
C SER A 16 -53.06 -21.38 -27.14
N ALA A 17 -51.89 -21.81 -26.67
CA ALA A 17 -51.60 -21.94 -25.23
C ALA A 17 -51.16 -20.57 -24.71
N ALA A 18 -52.00 -19.95 -23.91
CA ALA A 18 -51.66 -18.76 -23.15
C ALA A 18 -50.71 -19.15 -22.03
N PHE A 19 -49.41 -18.78 -22.16
CA PHE A 19 -48.46 -18.80 -21.05
C PHE A 19 -48.73 -17.60 -20.16
N SER A 20 -49.28 -17.83 -18.98
CA SER A 20 -49.33 -16.85 -17.89
C SER A 20 -47.93 -16.67 -17.33
N LEU A 21 -47.27 -15.58 -17.68
CA LEU A 21 -46.05 -15.09 -17.04
C LEU A 21 -46.45 -14.56 -15.65
N SER A 22 -46.10 -15.29 -14.61
CA SER A 22 -46.13 -14.80 -13.23
C SER A 22 -45.07 -13.73 -13.05
N PRO A 23 -45.36 -12.55 -12.48
CA PRO A 23 -44.35 -11.55 -12.15
C PRO A 23 -43.67 -11.93 -10.82
N SER A 24 -42.58 -12.68 -10.89
CA SER A 24 -41.73 -12.99 -9.72
C SER A 24 -40.28 -12.69 -10.02
N SER A 25 -39.96 -11.43 -10.27
CA SER A 25 -38.56 -10.98 -10.34
C SER A 25 -38.43 -9.46 -10.24
N LEU A 26 -39.08 -8.84 -9.25
CA LEU A 26 -38.89 -7.40 -8.96
C LEU A 26 -38.85 -7.11 -7.45
N LEU A 27 -38.26 -7.98 -6.65
CA LEU A 27 -38.12 -7.76 -5.19
C LEU A 27 -36.67 -7.89 -4.69
N ALA A 28 -35.69 -7.85 -5.54
CA ALA A 28 -34.28 -7.99 -5.11
C ALA A 28 -33.46 -6.70 -5.11
N GLN A 29 -34.05 -5.55 -5.39
CA GLN A 29 -33.28 -4.31 -5.54
C GLN A 29 -33.58 -3.19 -4.55
N THR A 30 -34.40 -3.39 -3.53
CA THR A 30 -34.76 -2.31 -2.60
C THR A 30 -34.26 -2.47 -1.16
N ALA A 31 -33.40 -3.45 -0.88
CA ALA A 31 -32.97 -3.72 0.50
C ALA A 31 -31.71 -2.96 0.99
N THR A 32 -31.02 -2.21 0.12
CA THR A 32 -29.74 -1.56 0.49
C THR A 32 -29.87 -0.06 0.81
N SER A 33 -30.92 0.62 0.40
CA SER A 33 -31.05 2.08 0.61
C SER A 33 -31.45 2.52 2.03
N ASP A 34 -32.09 1.65 2.79
CA ASP A 34 -32.58 2.00 4.15
C ASP A 34 -31.54 1.80 5.27
N ARG A 35 -30.33 1.33 4.99
CA ARG A 35 -29.28 1.04 6.00
C ARG A 35 -27.96 1.78 5.81
N TYR A 36 -27.77 2.55 4.74
CA TYR A 36 -26.51 3.26 4.57
C TYR A 36 -26.45 4.47 5.50
N ILE A 37 -25.47 4.48 6.39
CA ILE A 37 -25.16 5.61 7.27
C ILE A 37 -23.97 6.36 6.67
N PRO A 38 -24.06 7.68 6.42
CA PRO A 38 -22.93 8.46 5.90
C PRO A 38 -21.70 8.35 6.79
N VAL A 39 -20.53 8.07 6.19
CA VAL A 39 -19.27 7.90 6.92
C VAL A 39 -18.77 9.27 7.38
N THR A 40 -18.42 9.37 8.66
CA THR A 40 -17.94 10.59 9.31
C THR A 40 -16.50 10.46 9.79
N ASP A 41 -15.86 11.59 10.12
CA ASP A 41 -14.51 11.60 10.73
C ASP A 41 -14.47 10.76 12.02
N ALA A 42 -15.51 10.80 12.84
CA ALA A 42 -15.59 9.98 14.06
C ALA A 42 -15.56 8.47 13.75
N MET A 43 -16.20 8.03 12.66
CA MET A 43 -16.17 6.64 12.21
C MET A 43 -14.80 6.26 11.63
N LEU A 44 -14.13 7.17 10.91
CA LEU A 44 -12.78 6.93 10.40
C LEU A 44 -11.75 6.85 11.53
N GLN A 45 -11.92 7.64 12.60
CA GLN A 45 -11.06 7.60 13.79
C GLN A 45 -11.29 6.36 14.65
N ASN A 46 -12.53 5.91 14.75
CA ASN A 46 -12.90 4.73 15.54
C ASN A 46 -13.97 3.89 14.81
N PRO A 47 -13.56 3.14 13.78
CA PRO A 47 -14.49 2.33 13.00
C PRO A 47 -15.09 1.18 13.81
N SER A 48 -16.35 0.81 13.49
CA SER A 48 -16.96 -0.42 14.02
C SER A 48 -16.02 -1.62 13.83
N PRO A 49 -15.97 -2.58 14.76
CA PRO A 49 -15.25 -3.83 14.56
C PRO A 49 -15.53 -4.50 13.23
N ASP A 50 -16.77 -4.42 12.75
CA ASP A 50 -17.26 -5.05 11.53
C ASP A 50 -16.73 -4.38 10.25
N ASP A 51 -16.30 -3.12 10.33
CA ASP A 51 -15.96 -2.29 9.18
C ASP A 51 -14.46 -2.23 8.90
N TRP A 52 -14.12 -2.03 7.61
CA TRP A 52 -12.78 -1.71 7.13
C TRP A 52 -12.84 -0.47 6.24
N LEU A 53 -12.71 0.74 6.86
CA LEU A 53 -13.06 2.01 6.21
C LEU A 53 -11.92 2.71 5.48
N MET A 54 -10.70 2.20 5.55
CA MET A 54 -9.55 2.79 4.87
C MET A 54 -8.41 1.77 4.68
N TRP A 55 -7.34 2.18 4.03
CA TRP A 55 -6.21 1.35 3.60
C TRP A 55 -5.74 0.32 4.65
N ARG A 56 -5.47 0.77 5.89
CA ARG A 56 -5.04 -0.14 6.98
C ARG A 56 -6.06 -0.23 8.12
N ARG A 57 -7.33 -0.06 7.81
CA ARG A 57 -8.50 -0.02 8.68
C ARG A 57 -8.62 1.26 9.51
N THR A 58 -7.54 1.73 10.11
CA THR A 58 -7.49 2.89 11.01
C THR A 58 -6.43 3.90 10.57
N LEU A 59 -6.58 5.16 10.96
CA LEU A 59 -5.71 6.29 10.57
C LEU A 59 -4.27 6.14 11.05
N ASP A 60 -4.04 5.32 12.08
CA ASP A 60 -2.74 4.98 12.64
C ASP A 60 -1.95 3.93 11.84
N GLY A 61 -2.56 3.36 10.80
CA GLY A 61 -1.90 2.46 9.88
C GLY A 61 -1.71 1.01 10.36
N TRP A 62 -2.38 0.57 11.44
CA TRP A 62 -2.09 -0.69 12.11
C TRP A 62 -2.33 -1.95 11.26
N GLY A 63 -3.31 -1.94 10.35
CA GLY A 63 -3.67 -3.18 9.64
C GLY A 63 -4.19 -4.26 10.59
N TYR A 64 -4.95 -3.86 11.60
CA TYR A 64 -5.50 -4.72 12.64
C TYR A 64 -7.02 -4.71 12.61
N SER A 65 -7.66 -5.88 12.65
CA SER A 65 -9.08 -6.08 12.88
C SER A 65 -9.30 -6.61 14.30
N PRO A 66 -10.17 -6.01 15.12
CA PRO A 66 -10.47 -6.54 16.46
C PRO A 66 -11.34 -7.80 16.45
N LEU A 67 -11.84 -8.24 15.28
CA LEU A 67 -12.65 -9.45 15.14
C LEU A 67 -11.87 -10.71 15.54
N ASP A 68 -12.50 -11.62 16.30
CA ASP A 68 -11.93 -12.80 16.91
C ASP A 68 -12.71 -14.10 16.66
N GLN A 69 -13.78 -14.05 15.89
CA GLN A 69 -14.57 -15.24 15.55
C GLN A 69 -13.72 -16.29 14.84
N ILE A 70 -12.82 -15.86 13.94
CA ILE A 70 -11.77 -16.70 13.36
C ILE A 70 -10.54 -16.52 14.21
N ASN A 71 -10.09 -17.60 14.84
CA ASN A 71 -9.02 -17.58 15.84
C ASN A 71 -8.11 -18.82 15.73
N ARG A 72 -7.13 -18.92 16.62
CA ARG A 72 -6.14 -20.01 16.62
C ARG A 72 -6.76 -21.41 16.67
N ASP A 73 -7.91 -21.57 17.34
CA ASP A 73 -8.53 -22.88 17.58
C ASP A 73 -9.40 -23.38 16.42
N ASN A 74 -9.74 -22.50 15.46
CA ASN A 74 -10.69 -22.82 14.40
C ASN A 74 -10.31 -22.34 13.00
N VAL A 75 -9.14 -21.68 12.82
CA VAL A 75 -8.71 -21.15 11.52
C VAL A 75 -8.52 -22.23 10.46
N ASP A 76 -8.25 -23.48 10.86
CA ASP A 76 -8.18 -24.65 9.96
C ASP A 76 -9.54 -25.01 9.33
N GLN A 77 -10.63 -24.48 9.88
CA GLN A 77 -12.01 -24.71 9.42
C GLN A 77 -12.51 -23.64 8.44
N ILE A 78 -11.74 -22.56 8.19
CA ILE A 78 -12.17 -21.56 7.21
C ILE A 78 -12.20 -22.17 5.80
N ARG A 79 -13.18 -21.71 5.00
CA ARG A 79 -13.35 -22.15 3.61
C ARG A 79 -13.55 -20.91 2.73
N MET A 80 -13.19 -21.04 1.48
CA MET A 80 -13.53 -20.04 0.48
C MET A 80 -15.05 -19.99 0.31
N VAL A 81 -15.63 -18.81 0.53
CA VAL A 81 -17.07 -18.57 0.39
C VAL A 81 -17.39 -18.24 -1.07
N TRP A 82 -16.63 -17.33 -1.63
CA TRP A 82 -16.71 -16.94 -3.03
C TRP A 82 -15.38 -16.38 -3.55
N THR A 83 -15.28 -16.32 -4.87
CA THR A 83 -14.17 -15.68 -5.59
C THR A 83 -14.70 -14.97 -6.82
N ARG A 84 -14.01 -13.89 -7.23
CA ARG A 84 -14.35 -13.11 -8.41
C ARG A 84 -13.08 -12.72 -9.16
N ALA A 85 -13.12 -12.78 -10.50
CA ALA A 85 -12.08 -12.21 -11.33
C ALA A 85 -12.09 -10.68 -11.25
N LEU A 86 -10.90 -10.08 -11.18
CA LEU A 86 -10.67 -8.65 -11.17
C LEU A 86 -10.14 -8.17 -12.52
N SER A 87 -10.08 -6.85 -12.73
CA SER A 87 -9.60 -6.26 -13.98
C SER A 87 -8.12 -6.60 -14.23
N ASP A 88 -7.76 -6.69 -15.52
CA ASP A 88 -6.36 -6.90 -15.93
C ASP A 88 -5.47 -5.72 -15.53
N GLY A 89 -4.20 -6.01 -15.28
CA GLY A 89 -3.19 -5.03 -14.91
C GLY A 89 -2.40 -5.40 -13.66
N MET A 90 -1.71 -4.44 -13.07
CA MET A 90 -0.98 -4.65 -11.82
C MET A 90 -1.91 -4.50 -10.63
N GLN A 91 -2.35 -5.63 -10.06
CA GLN A 91 -3.26 -5.63 -8.93
C GLN A 91 -2.52 -5.47 -7.60
N GLN A 92 -2.81 -4.37 -6.89
CA GLN A 92 -2.25 -4.03 -5.58
C GLN A 92 -3.32 -3.41 -4.66
N GLY A 93 -4.60 -3.52 -5.01
CA GLY A 93 -5.70 -2.85 -4.33
C GLY A 93 -6.02 -3.39 -2.94
N THR A 94 -6.48 -2.49 -2.08
CA THR A 94 -7.09 -2.77 -0.78
C THR A 94 -8.58 -2.52 -0.89
N PRO A 95 -9.46 -3.51 -0.66
CA PRO A 95 -10.88 -3.24 -0.61
C PRO A 95 -11.26 -2.48 0.67
N ILE A 96 -12.26 -1.58 0.57
CA ILE A 96 -13.00 -1.06 1.72
C ILE A 96 -14.21 -1.98 1.94
N ALA A 97 -14.52 -2.31 3.19
CA ALA A 97 -15.71 -3.05 3.58
C ALA A 97 -16.61 -2.17 4.45
N TYR A 98 -17.81 -1.84 3.96
CA TYR A 98 -18.78 -1.04 4.69
C TYR A 98 -20.23 -1.37 4.28
N GLY A 99 -21.12 -1.51 5.27
CA GLY A 99 -22.55 -1.74 5.02
C GLY A 99 -22.88 -2.98 4.19
N GLY A 100 -22.05 -4.04 4.26
CA GLY A 100 -22.21 -5.26 3.47
C GLY A 100 -21.73 -5.15 2.02
N VAL A 101 -20.98 -4.09 1.67
CA VAL A 101 -20.41 -3.86 0.35
C VAL A 101 -18.88 -3.83 0.44
N LEU A 102 -18.22 -4.48 -0.51
CA LEU A 102 -16.79 -4.33 -0.76
C LEU A 102 -16.58 -3.35 -1.93
N TYR A 103 -15.89 -2.24 -1.68
CA TYR A 103 -15.46 -1.31 -2.72
C TYR A 103 -14.02 -1.64 -3.08
N MET A 104 -13.83 -2.23 -4.26
CA MET A 104 -12.54 -2.78 -4.71
C MET A 104 -11.91 -1.89 -5.77
N PRO A 105 -10.76 -1.23 -5.47
CA PRO A 105 -9.97 -0.57 -6.49
C PRO A 105 -9.25 -1.62 -7.34
N ASN A 106 -9.32 -1.42 -8.65
CA ASN A 106 -8.67 -2.25 -9.66
C ASN A 106 -7.69 -1.41 -10.49
N PRO A 107 -6.77 -2.05 -11.22
CA PRO A 107 -5.88 -1.36 -12.13
C PRO A 107 -6.63 -0.47 -13.12
N THR A 108 -6.01 0.67 -13.49
CA THR A 108 -6.53 1.64 -14.47
C THR A 108 -7.85 2.30 -14.05
N ASP A 109 -7.95 2.68 -12.78
CA ASP A 109 -9.07 3.44 -12.21
C ASP A 109 -10.44 2.78 -12.42
N VAL A 110 -10.46 1.45 -12.33
CA VAL A 110 -11.71 0.68 -12.29
C VAL A 110 -12.07 0.44 -10.83
N ILE A 111 -13.25 0.90 -10.42
CA ILE A 111 -13.76 0.69 -9.06
C ILE A 111 -15.00 -0.19 -9.15
N GLN A 112 -15.04 -1.25 -8.34
CA GLN A 112 -16.17 -2.17 -8.26
C GLN A 112 -16.78 -2.14 -6.87
N ALA A 113 -18.12 -2.00 -6.78
CA ALA A 113 -18.86 -2.33 -5.58
C ALA A 113 -19.41 -3.76 -5.71
N ILE A 114 -19.08 -4.58 -4.74
CA ILE A 114 -19.36 -6.02 -4.73
C ILE A 114 -20.12 -6.34 -3.45
N ASN A 115 -21.19 -7.13 -3.55
CA ASN A 115 -21.86 -7.67 -2.37
C ASN A 115 -20.86 -8.50 -1.56
N ALA A 116 -20.59 -8.11 -0.33
CA ALA A 116 -19.55 -8.71 0.49
C ALA A 116 -19.82 -10.17 0.89
N VAL A 117 -21.09 -10.58 0.89
CA VAL A 117 -21.54 -11.93 1.28
C VAL A 117 -21.58 -12.88 0.08
N THR A 118 -22.05 -12.40 -1.10
CA THR A 118 -22.30 -13.27 -2.27
C THR A 118 -21.25 -13.15 -3.37
N GLY A 119 -20.47 -12.05 -3.41
CA GLY A 119 -19.53 -11.76 -4.50
C GLY A 119 -20.20 -11.20 -5.76
N ASP A 120 -21.51 -10.90 -5.74
CA ASP A 120 -22.22 -10.31 -6.86
C ASP A 120 -21.80 -8.86 -7.09
N LEU A 121 -21.59 -8.47 -8.35
CA LEU A 121 -21.33 -7.08 -8.72
C LEU A 121 -22.59 -6.25 -8.51
N ILE A 122 -22.45 -5.14 -7.76
CA ILE A 122 -23.52 -4.15 -7.57
C ILE A 122 -23.39 -3.09 -8.66
N TRP A 123 -22.22 -2.47 -8.76
CA TRP A 123 -21.88 -1.54 -9.84
C TRP A 123 -20.38 -1.57 -10.14
N GLU A 124 -20.01 -1.10 -11.33
CA GLU A 124 -18.63 -0.89 -11.77
C GLU A 124 -18.54 0.51 -12.38
N HIS A 125 -17.62 1.29 -11.88
CA HIS A 125 -17.17 2.54 -12.51
C HIS A 125 -15.86 2.29 -13.24
N ARG A 126 -15.79 2.74 -14.49
CA ARG A 126 -14.59 2.65 -15.32
C ARG A 126 -14.30 4.02 -15.89
N ARG A 127 -13.16 4.58 -15.47
CA ARG A 127 -12.71 5.87 -15.96
C ARG A 127 -12.12 5.71 -17.37
N GLU A 128 -12.39 6.68 -18.25
CA GLU A 128 -11.68 6.82 -19.51
C GLU A 128 -10.32 7.47 -19.22
N VAL A 129 -9.23 6.76 -19.54
CA VAL A 129 -7.87 7.25 -19.36
C VAL A 129 -7.26 7.69 -20.69
N PRO A 130 -6.34 8.71 -20.71
CA PRO A 130 -5.68 9.15 -21.93
C PRO A 130 -4.94 8.02 -22.64
N GLU A 131 -4.78 8.12 -23.97
CA GLU A 131 -4.06 7.11 -24.76
C GLU A 131 -2.62 6.93 -24.25
N GLY A 132 -2.26 5.67 -23.93
CA GLY A 132 -0.98 5.33 -23.31
C GLY A 132 -0.93 5.52 -21.80
N GLY A 133 -1.95 6.10 -21.19
CA GLY A 133 -2.14 6.16 -19.74
C GLY A 133 -2.42 4.79 -19.13
N GLY A 134 -2.18 4.64 -17.83
CA GLY A 134 -2.54 3.44 -17.09
C GLY A 134 -1.82 2.15 -17.50
N ARG A 135 -0.59 2.22 -18.03
CA ARG A 135 0.23 1.05 -18.38
C ARG A 135 1.37 0.83 -17.37
N GLY A 136 1.68 -0.42 -17.08
CA GLY A 136 2.75 -0.77 -16.17
C GLY A 136 2.48 -0.21 -14.77
N LEU A 137 3.46 0.46 -14.17
CA LEU A 137 3.33 1.05 -12.82
C LEU A 137 2.25 2.12 -12.73
N ALA A 138 1.93 2.80 -13.83
CA ALA A 138 0.84 3.78 -13.90
C ALA A 138 -0.55 3.15 -13.82
N SER A 139 -0.68 1.83 -13.93
CA SER A 139 -1.98 1.15 -13.78
C SER A 139 -2.34 0.83 -12.33
N ASN A 140 -1.41 0.99 -11.39
CA ASN A 140 -1.66 0.64 -9.99
C ASN A 140 -2.72 1.55 -9.37
N ASN A 141 -3.66 0.94 -8.65
CA ASN A 141 -4.56 1.61 -7.73
C ASN A 141 -4.55 0.83 -6.42
N ARG A 142 -3.94 1.39 -5.35
CA ARG A 142 -3.75 0.67 -4.08
C ARG A 142 -4.85 0.91 -3.08
N ASN A 143 -5.54 2.03 -3.18
CA ASN A 143 -6.47 2.43 -2.14
C ASN A 143 -7.51 3.41 -2.69
N VAL A 144 -8.71 3.31 -2.16
CA VAL A 144 -9.77 4.32 -2.24
C VAL A 144 -10.12 4.80 -0.84
N ALA A 145 -10.70 5.97 -0.71
CA ALA A 145 -11.24 6.46 0.56
C ALA A 145 -12.77 6.45 0.53
N ILE A 146 -13.39 6.37 1.70
CA ILE A 146 -14.82 6.51 1.89
C ILE A 146 -15.12 7.65 2.85
N TYR A 147 -16.04 8.53 2.48
CA TYR A 147 -16.48 9.64 3.33
C TYR A 147 -17.88 10.11 2.93
N ASP A 148 -18.75 10.38 3.89
CA ASP A 148 -20.17 10.66 3.65
C ASP A 148 -20.81 9.50 2.88
N ASN A 149 -21.42 9.73 1.72
CA ASN A 149 -21.89 8.71 0.78
C ASN A 149 -21.00 8.63 -0.48
N LEU A 150 -19.70 8.87 -0.33
CA LEU A 150 -18.74 8.97 -1.44
C LEU A 150 -17.62 7.94 -1.33
N ILE A 151 -17.29 7.33 -2.47
CA ILE A 151 -16.00 6.66 -2.69
C ILE A 151 -15.11 7.63 -3.44
N ILE A 152 -13.94 7.92 -2.89
CA ILE A 152 -13.02 8.94 -3.39
C ILE A 152 -11.73 8.28 -3.83
N ASP A 153 -11.24 8.65 -5.01
CA ASP A 153 -10.01 8.11 -5.59
C ASP A 153 -9.19 9.19 -6.30
N THR A 154 -7.94 8.85 -6.63
CA THR A 154 -7.07 9.63 -7.51
C THR A 154 -6.79 8.84 -8.77
N SER A 155 -6.85 9.50 -9.91
CA SER A 155 -6.77 8.84 -11.22
C SER A 155 -5.40 8.93 -11.88
N VAL A 156 -5.14 8.04 -12.84
CA VAL A 156 -3.89 7.99 -13.62
C VAL A 156 -3.68 9.23 -14.49
N ASP A 157 -4.71 10.04 -14.71
CA ASP A 157 -4.67 11.30 -15.43
C ASP A 157 -4.66 12.54 -14.50
N ASP A 158 -4.17 12.34 -13.27
CA ASP A 158 -3.92 13.38 -12.28
C ASP A 158 -5.15 14.17 -11.81
N HIS A 159 -6.30 13.48 -11.69
CA HIS A 159 -7.50 14.01 -11.04
C HIS A 159 -7.71 13.37 -9.67
N VAL A 160 -8.46 14.05 -8.81
CA VAL A 160 -9.16 13.47 -7.68
C VAL A 160 -10.65 13.52 -7.97
N PHE A 161 -11.36 12.42 -7.69
CA PHE A 161 -12.77 12.31 -8.01
C PHE A 161 -13.55 11.53 -6.95
N ALA A 162 -14.87 11.70 -6.93
CA ALA A 162 -15.76 11.00 -6.01
C ALA A 162 -16.95 10.39 -6.73
N LEU A 163 -17.28 9.18 -6.33
CA LEU A 163 -18.42 8.41 -6.82
C LEU A 163 -19.46 8.24 -5.70
N ASP A 164 -20.73 8.24 -6.05
CA ASP A 164 -21.79 7.87 -5.13
C ASP A 164 -21.67 6.38 -4.74
N THR A 165 -21.70 6.08 -3.44
CA THR A 165 -21.52 4.72 -2.93
C THR A 165 -22.57 3.73 -3.40
N ALA A 166 -23.80 4.19 -3.68
CA ALA A 166 -24.91 3.32 -4.07
C ALA A 166 -24.96 3.03 -5.57
N THR A 167 -24.52 3.98 -6.42
CA THR A 167 -24.71 3.90 -7.86
C THR A 167 -23.39 3.83 -8.65
N GLY A 168 -22.27 4.31 -8.09
CA GLY A 168 -21.00 4.46 -8.81
C GLY A 168 -20.97 5.64 -9.77
N ASP A 169 -21.98 6.52 -9.74
CA ASP A 169 -22.04 7.72 -10.56
C ASP A 169 -21.04 8.78 -10.05
N MET A 170 -20.42 9.51 -10.98
CA MET A 170 -19.53 10.62 -10.66
C MET A 170 -20.29 11.75 -9.98
N VAL A 171 -19.85 12.16 -8.78
CA VAL A 171 -20.45 13.27 -8.02
C VAL A 171 -19.65 14.56 -8.22
N TRP A 172 -18.33 14.48 -8.11
CA TRP A 172 -17.42 15.59 -8.37
C TRP A 172 -16.06 15.09 -8.86
N GLU A 173 -15.35 15.94 -9.54
CA GLU A 173 -14.01 15.70 -10.06
C GLU A 173 -13.21 17.00 -10.07
N THR A 174 -11.92 16.92 -9.74
CA THR A 174 -11.00 18.06 -9.74
C THR A 174 -9.66 17.65 -10.34
N GLU A 175 -9.19 18.41 -11.32
CA GLU A 175 -7.86 18.27 -11.89
C GLU A 175 -6.80 18.72 -10.88
N ILE A 176 -5.82 17.86 -10.59
CA ILE A 176 -4.70 18.18 -9.70
C ILE A 176 -3.53 18.74 -10.48
N LEU A 177 -3.21 18.11 -11.62
CA LEU A 177 -2.10 18.45 -12.50
C LEU A 177 -2.55 18.32 -13.95
N ASP A 178 -2.01 19.17 -14.82
CA ASP A 178 -2.14 19.01 -16.26
C ASP A 178 -1.35 17.78 -16.71
N TYR A 179 -2.06 16.72 -17.06
CA TYR A 179 -1.49 15.42 -17.43
C TYR A 179 -0.52 15.51 -18.62
N GLU A 180 -0.73 16.43 -19.54
CA GLU A 180 0.10 16.57 -20.73
C GLU A 180 1.47 17.21 -20.44
N THR A 181 1.53 18.12 -19.45
CA THR A 181 2.73 18.92 -19.16
C THR A 181 3.43 18.53 -17.86
N ASP A 182 2.68 18.19 -16.83
CA ASP A 182 3.19 18.02 -15.46
C ASP A 182 2.74 16.71 -14.80
N ARG A 183 2.44 15.70 -15.58
CA ARG A 183 1.90 14.42 -15.09
C ARG A 183 2.70 13.77 -13.96
N ALA A 184 2.00 13.03 -13.12
CA ALA A 184 2.57 12.16 -12.12
C ALA A 184 2.10 10.71 -12.31
N LEU A 185 2.51 9.80 -11.41
CA LEU A 185 1.96 8.45 -11.32
C LEU A 185 1.12 8.37 -10.05
N GLN A 186 -0.18 8.30 -10.21
CA GLN A 186 -1.13 8.16 -9.11
C GLN A 186 -1.28 6.68 -8.77
N SER A 187 -0.53 6.20 -7.82
CA SER A 187 -0.49 4.77 -7.50
C SER A 187 -0.86 4.44 -6.05
N SER A 188 -1.08 5.47 -5.22
CA SER A 188 -1.38 5.26 -3.79
C SER A 188 -2.87 5.28 -3.48
N GLY A 189 -3.61 6.22 -4.00
CA GLY A 189 -4.95 6.60 -3.52
C GLY A 189 -4.90 7.48 -2.27
N PRO A 190 -6.05 8.08 -1.90
CA PRO A 190 -6.13 9.06 -0.83
C PRO A 190 -6.51 8.45 0.54
N ILE A 191 -6.32 9.24 1.61
CA ILE A 191 -7.09 9.08 2.86
C ILE A 191 -8.00 10.28 3.06
N VAL A 192 -8.98 10.15 3.97
CA VAL A 192 -9.71 11.30 4.50
C VAL A 192 -9.31 11.55 5.95
N ALA A 193 -8.87 12.79 6.21
CA ALA A 193 -8.46 13.26 7.52
C ALA A 193 -9.19 14.57 7.83
N ASN A 194 -10.08 14.56 8.81
CA ASN A 194 -10.87 15.73 9.24
C ASN A 194 -11.58 16.43 8.05
N GLY A 195 -12.33 15.62 7.25
CA GLY A 195 -13.07 16.10 6.08
C GLY A 195 -12.22 16.50 4.87
N LYS A 196 -10.91 16.22 4.90
CA LYS A 196 -9.96 16.54 3.81
C LYS A 196 -9.43 15.28 3.16
N VAL A 197 -9.48 15.22 1.84
CA VAL A 197 -8.88 14.18 1.01
C VAL A 197 -7.41 14.51 0.83
N ILE A 198 -6.54 13.71 1.43
CA ILE A 198 -5.10 13.88 1.36
C ILE A 198 -4.51 12.87 0.41
N SER A 199 -3.76 13.33 -0.59
CA SER A 199 -3.09 12.47 -1.57
C SER A 199 -1.68 12.95 -1.91
N GLY A 200 -0.77 12.00 -2.04
CA GLY A 200 0.55 12.19 -2.63
C GLY A 200 0.65 11.42 -3.95
N ARG A 201 1.80 11.51 -4.63
CA ARG A 201 2.04 10.89 -5.94
C ARG A 201 3.51 10.64 -6.22
N SER A 202 3.79 9.77 -7.18
CA SER A 202 5.13 9.60 -7.73
C SER A 202 5.33 10.64 -8.83
N CYS A 203 6.13 11.66 -8.56
CA CYS A 203 6.29 12.80 -9.44
C CYS A 203 7.36 12.57 -10.53
N VAL A 204 7.14 13.17 -11.69
CA VAL A 204 8.05 13.09 -12.85
C VAL A 204 8.73 14.44 -13.10
N THR A 205 8.03 15.54 -12.89
CA THR A 205 8.53 16.91 -13.00
C THR A 205 8.62 17.55 -11.62
N THR A 206 9.34 18.65 -11.48
CA THR A 206 9.41 19.42 -10.21
C THR A 206 8.03 19.88 -9.76
N LYS A 207 7.17 20.33 -10.69
CA LYS A 207 5.83 20.81 -10.38
C LYS A 207 4.86 19.70 -9.92
N SER A 208 5.09 18.47 -10.41
CA SER A 208 4.27 17.33 -10.00
C SER A 208 4.65 16.76 -8.62
N CYS A 209 5.78 17.19 -8.04
CA CYS A 209 6.24 16.77 -6.71
C CYS A 209 5.46 17.50 -5.61
N VAL A 210 4.18 17.17 -5.46
CA VAL A 210 3.27 17.82 -4.53
C VAL A 210 2.41 16.81 -3.76
N ILE A 211 2.05 17.20 -2.54
CA ILE A 211 1.00 16.60 -1.72
C ILE A 211 -0.16 17.59 -1.72
N THR A 212 -1.39 17.11 -1.87
CA THR A 212 -2.57 17.96 -1.96
C THR A 212 -3.64 17.56 -0.96
N ALA A 213 -4.42 18.55 -0.52
CA ALA A 213 -5.65 18.34 0.23
C ALA A 213 -6.83 18.96 -0.51
N HIS A 214 -7.93 18.21 -0.55
CA HIS A 214 -9.18 18.66 -1.15
C HIS A 214 -10.33 18.47 -0.14
N ASP A 215 -11.33 19.31 -0.20
CA ASP A 215 -12.56 19.11 0.56
C ASP A 215 -13.25 17.83 0.14
N ALA A 216 -13.53 16.93 1.07
CA ALA A 216 -14.03 15.58 0.75
C ALA A 216 -15.43 15.56 0.12
N ARG A 217 -16.24 16.62 0.31
CA ARG A 217 -17.61 16.71 -0.21
C ARG A 217 -17.70 17.41 -1.56
N THR A 218 -16.77 18.33 -1.83
CA THR A 218 -16.85 19.21 -2.99
C THR A 218 -15.69 19.05 -3.98
N GLY A 219 -14.59 18.40 -3.57
CA GLY A 219 -13.37 18.29 -4.37
C GLY A 219 -12.54 19.58 -4.45
N ALA A 220 -12.95 20.67 -3.81
CA ALA A 220 -12.21 21.93 -3.86
C ALA A 220 -10.83 21.78 -3.22
N GLU A 221 -9.76 22.21 -3.93
CA GLU A 221 -8.40 22.20 -3.38
C GLU A 221 -8.30 23.17 -2.20
N LEU A 222 -7.82 22.68 -1.07
CA LEU A 222 -7.67 23.44 0.17
C LEU A 222 -6.22 23.93 0.35
N TRP A 223 -5.26 23.05 0.08
CA TRP A 223 -3.85 23.38 0.12
C TRP A 223 -3.01 22.43 -0.76
N ARG A 224 -1.82 22.88 -1.10
CA ARG A 224 -0.82 22.16 -1.90
C ARG A 224 0.57 22.37 -1.32
N ARG A 225 1.29 21.29 -0.99
CA ARG A 225 2.65 21.31 -0.47
C ARG A 225 3.62 20.67 -1.44
N SER A 226 4.66 21.42 -1.86
CA SER A 226 5.80 20.84 -2.60
C SER A 226 6.65 19.98 -1.68
N THR A 227 7.08 18.81 -2.17
CA THR A 227 8.04 17.93 -1.51
C THR A 227 9.50 18.31 -1.83
N ILE A 228 9.69 19.26 -2.75
CA ILE A 228 10.98 19.87 -3.11
C ILE A 228 10.94 21.32 -2.65
N PRO A 229 11.90 21.79 -1.84
CA PRO A 229 11.97 23.19 -1.43
C PRO A 229 12.07 24.12 -2.64
N ARG A 230 11.25 25.16 -2.65
CA ARG A 230 11.33 26.23 -3.63
C ARG A 230 12.53 27.14 -3.34
N PRO A 231 13.02 27.92 -4.32
CA PRO A 231 14.08 28.89 -4.09
C PRO A 231 13.76 29.81 -2.91
N GLY A 232 14.67 29.82 -1.92
CA GLY A 232 14.55 30.60 -0.69
C GLY A 232 13.71 29.96 0.43
N GLU A 233 13.09 28.81 0.23
CA GLU A 233 12.45 28.04 1.32
C GLU A 233 13.51 27.25 2.13
N PRO A 234 13.22 26.91 3.41
CA PRO A 234 14.09 26.03 4.19
C PRO A 234 14.36 24.70 3.45
N GLY A 235 15.64 24.33 3.33
CA GLY A 235 16.10 23.15 2.59
C GLY A 235 16.56 23.42 1.17
N ASP A 236 16.29 24.60 0.59
CA ASP A 236 16.76 24.98 -0.76
C ASP A 236 18.29 24.91 -0.86
N GLU A 237 18.99 25.35 0.19
CA GLU A 237 20.45 25.31 0.31
C GLU A 237 21.04 23.91 0.21
N THR A 238 20.25 22.87 0.51
CA THR A 238 20.70 21.47 0.48
C THR A 238 20.83 20.90 -0.94
N TRP A 239 20.40 21.65 -1.96
CA TRP A 239 20.48 21.26 -3.36
C TRP A 239 21.74 21.79 -4.08
N GLY A 240 22.62 22.49 -3.37
CA GLY A 240 23.96 22.87 -3.88
C GLY A 240 23.94 23.68 -5.18
N GLY A 241 22.88 24.46 -5.43
CA GLY A 241 22.73 25.28 -6.63
C GLY A 241 22.15 24.53 -7.85
N VAL A 242 21.67 23.31 -7.71
CA VAL A 242 20.85 22.64 -8.76
C VAL A 242 19.62 23.51 -9.05
N PRO A 243 19.37 23.92 -10.33
CA PRO A 243 18.21 24.71 -10.69
C PRO A 243 16.90 24.03 -10.24
N TYR A 244 15.92 24.82 -9.81
CA TYR A 244 14.67 24.28 -9.26
C TYR A 244 13.95 23.36 -10.26
N GLU A 245 13.92 23.72 -11.53
CA GLU A 245 13.30 22.95 -12.62
C GLU A 245 13.99 21.60 -12.91
N ASP A 246 15.23 21.43 -12.46
CA ASP A 246 15.99 20.18 -12.61
C ASP A 246 15.86 19.24 -11.41
N ARG A 247 15.28 19.71 -10.30
CA ARG A 247 15.01 18.90 -9.11
C ARG A 247 13.77 18.05 -9.33
N LYS A 248 13.90 16.72 -9.32
CA LYS A 248 12.83 15.82 -9.75
C LYS A 248 12.70 14.61 -8.84
N HIS A 249 11.50 14.01 -8.87
CA HIS A 249 11.19 12.68 -8.39
C HIS A 249 11.14 12.49 -6.87
N VAL A 250 11.09 13.55 -6.09
CA VAL A 250 10.87 13.47 -4.62
C VAL A 250 9.37 13.26 -4.37
N GLY A 251 8.82 12.14 -4.83
CA GLY A 251 7.39 11.84 -4.77
C GLY A 251 6.96 11.23 -3.46
N ALA A 252 5.70 11.44 -3.09
CA ALA A 252 5.05 10.83 -1.92
C ALA A 252 3.99 9.85 -2.41
N TRP A 253 4.40 8.67 -2.87
CA TRP A 253 3.58 7.77 -3.66
C TRP A 253 2.89 6.64 -2.88
N MET A 254 2.89 6.72 -1.54
CA MET A 254 2.13 5.80 -0.68
C MET A 254 1.14 6.55 0.22
N VAL A 255 0.23 5.80 0.79
CA VAL A 255 -0.85 6.30 1.63
C VAL A 255 -0.29 6.81 2.96
N PRO A 256 -0.64 8.03 3.41
CA PRO A 256 -0.18 8.58 4.69
C PRO A 256 -0.89 7.96 5.89
N SER A 257 -0.33 8.20 7.09
CA SER A 257 -1.02 8.04 8.38
C SER A 257 -1.43 9.41 8.93
N TYR A 258 -2.45 9.45 9.79
CA TYR A 258 -2.96 10.68 10.39
C TYR A 258 -3.18 10.51 11.89
N ASP A 259 -2.66 11.45 12.67
CA ASP A 259 -2.91 11.59 14.12
C ASP A 259 -3.96 12.70 14.34
N PRO A 260 -5.20 12.35 14.71
CA PRO A 260 -6.24 13.35 14.93
C PRO A 260 -6.02 14.21 16.21
N GLU A 261 -5.26 13.72 17.19
CA GLU A 261 -4.97 14.45 18.42
C GLU A 261 -3.94 15.55 18.17
N LEU A 262 -2.90 15.25 17.38
CA LEU A 262 -1.87 16.21 17.00
C LEU A 262 -2.23 17.01 15.76
N ASN A 263 -3.26 16.61 15.03
CA ASN A 263 -3.65 17.12 13.72
C ASN A 263 -2.51 17.05 12.70
N LEU A 264 -1.73 15.94 12.72
CA LEU A 264 -0.56 15.74 11.87
C LEU A 264 -0.74 14.57 10.91
N ILE A 265 -0.35 14.81 9.66
CA ILE A 265 -0.25 13.80 8.60
C ILE A 265 1.21 13.39 8.49
N TYR A 266 1.47 12.07 8.51
CA TYR A 266 2.82 11.52 8.32
C TYR A 266 2.89 10.85 6.97
N ILE A 267 3.72 11.40 6.07
CA ILE A 267 3.89 10.91 4.71
C ILE A 267 5.37 10.81 4.36
N GLY A 268 5.72 9.81 3.57
CA GLY A 268 7.10 9.62 3.15
C GLY A 268 7.36 10.01 1.72
N THR A 269 8.62 10.31 1.44
CA THR A 269 9.09 10.71 0.12
C THR A 269 10.06 9.68 -0.48
N SER A 270 10.18 9.72 -1.80
CA SER A 270 11.03 8.85 -2.59
C SER A 270 12.40 9.48 -2.91
N VAL A 271 13.24 8.71 -3.61
CA VAL A 271 14.54 9.14 -4.11
C VAL A 271 14.43 10.26 -5.15
N THR A 272 15.52 10.98 -5.38
CA THR A 272 15.64 11.95 -6.49
C THR A 272 15.85 11.27 -7.84
N SER A 273 15.62 12.01 -8.93
CA SER A 273 16.05 11.63 -10.28
C SER A 273 17.00 12.68 -10.85
N PRO A 274 18.27 12.29 -11.21
CA PRO A 274 18.90 10.98 -11.03
C PRO A 274 19.09 10.58 -9.57
N ALA A 275 19.27 9.27 -9.30
CA ALA A 275 19.56 8.76 -7.96
C ALA A 275 21.03 9.00 -7.54
N PRO A 276 22.07 8.71 -8.37
CA PRO A 276 23.45 8.98 -8.02
C PRO A 276 23.73 10.47 -7.82
N LYS A 277 24.03 10.89 -6.60
CA LYS A 277 24.13 12.30 -6.20
C LYS A 277 25.28 13.08 -6.84
N PHE A 278 26.33 12.40 -7.34
CA PHE A 278 27.38 13.08 -8.11
C PHE A 278 26.82 13.78 -9.37
N MET A 279 25.65 13.36 -9.86
CA MET A 279 24.94 14.00 -10.97
C MET A 279 24.08 15.21 -10.52
N LEU A 280 23.90 15.39 -9.21
CA LEU A 280 23.08 16.44 -8.59
C LEU A 280 23.93 17.39 -7.72
N GLY A 281 25.16 17.68 -8.15
CA GLY A 281 26.01 18.65 -7.47
C GLY A 281 26.92 18.07 -6.38
N GLY A 282 26.71 16.85 -5.90
CA GLY A 282 27.60 16.21 -4.93
C GLY A 282 26.91 15.21 -4.01
N ALA A 283 27.68 14.23 -3.56
CA ALA A 283 27.21 13.19 -2.64
C ALA A 283 26.95 13.70 -1.21
N ASP A 284 27.60 14.81 -0.84
CA ASP A 284 27.53 15.38 0.51
C ASP A 284 26.29 16.27 0.73
N LEU A 285 25.46 16.47 -0.32
CA LEU A 285 24.29 17.32 -0.27
C LEU A 285 23.04 16.51 0.13
N ALA A 286 22.25 17.01 1.06
CA ALA A 286 21.09 16.31 1.58
C ALA A 286 19.91 16.25 0.59
N HIS A 287 19.81 17.17 -0.38
CA HIS A 287 18.72 17.24 -1.39
C HIS A 287 17.32 17.09 -0.77
N LEU A 288 17.01 17.87 0.26
CA LEU A 288 15.73 17.78 0.98
C LEU A 288 14.53 17.99 0.03
N TYR A 289 13.43 17.24 0.20
CA TYR A 289 13.15 16.27 1.28
C TYR A 289 13.12 14.84 0.75
N HIS A 290 14.08 14.40 -0.08
CA HIS A 290 14.06 13.01 -0.55
C HIS A 290 14.26 12.03 0.61
N ASN A 291 13.70 10.83 0.48
CA ASN A 291 13.75 9.72 1.46
C ASN A 291 13.50 10.18 2.91
N SER A 292 12.53 11.05 3.07
CA SER A 292 12.18 11.63 4.37
C SER A 292 10.77 11.23 4.80
N THR A 293 10.55 11.21 6.10
CA THR A 293 9.21 11.37 6.66
C THR A 293 8.94 12.85 6.85
N LEU A 294 7.80 13.31 6.37
CA LEU A 294 7.27 14.65 6.61
C LEU A 294 6.08 14.54 7.56
N ALA A 295 6.09 15.33 8.64
CA ALA A 295 4.91 15.58 9.45
C ALA A 295 4.29 16.90 9.01
N LEU A 296 3.10 16.84 8.43
CA LEU A 296 2.40 17.98 7.88
C LEU A 296 1.22 18.35 8.78
N ASP A 297 1.04 19.63 9.02
CA ASP A 297 -0.21 20.15 9.57
C ASP A 297 -1.36 19.82 8.61
N ALA A 298 -2.40 19.13 9.08
CA ALA A 298 -3.49 18.67 8.24
C ALA A 298 -4.37 19.81 7.70
N ASP A 299 -4.36 20.99 8.33
CA ASP A 299 -5.17 22.15 7.91
C ASP A 299 -4.45 23.03 6.88
N THR A 300 -3.11 23.11 6.93
CA THR A 300 -2.33 24.04 6.10
C THR A 300 -1.36 23.36 5.13
N GLY A 301 -1.01 22.09 5.37
CA GLY A 301 0.05 21.38 4.63
C GLY A 301 1.45 21.85 5.01
N ASP A 302 1.61 22.65 6.09
CA ASP A 302 2.93 23.10 6.52
C ASP A 302 3.72 21.98 7.17
N ILE A 303 5.02 21.87 6.80
CA ILE A 303 5.94 20.92 7.41
C ILE A 303 6.21 21.35 8.84
N ARG A 304 5.77 20.57 9.83
CA ARG A 304 6.02 20.77 11.25
C ARG A 304 7.40 20.25 11.65
N TRP A 305 7.75 19.09 11.12
CA TRP A 305 9.07 18.50 11.24
C TRP A 305 9.30 17.49 10.10
N TYR A 306 10.54 17.13 9.88
CA TYR A 306 10.92 16.05 8.97
C TYR A 306 12.07 15.23 9.56
N TYR A 307 12.21 13.98 9.07
CA TYR A 307 13.34 13.12 9.36
C TYR A 307 13.79 12.45 8.08
N GLN A 308 15.06 12.66 7.67
CA GLN A 308 15.64 12.03 6.49
C GLN A 308 16.25 10.69 6.86
N HIS A 309 15.73 9.60 6.27
CA HIS A 309 16.13 8.22 6.57
C HIS A 309 17.39 7.77 5.83
N LEU A 310 17.70 8.37 4.69
CA LEU A 310 18.81 8.00 3.83
C LEU A 310 19.07 9.10 2.81
N ASN A 311 20.37 9.42 2.57
CA ASN A 311 20.76 10.14 1.36
C ASN A 311 20.99 9.12 0.24
N ASP A 312 19.94 8.84 -0.51
CA ASP A 312 19.81 7.67 -1.38
C ASP A 312 20.52 7.84 -2.74
N HIS A 313 21.27 6.82 -3.11
CA HIS A 313 21.96 6.71 -4.40
C HIS A 313 21.47 5.52 -5.25
N TRP A 314 20.56 4.67 -4.73
CA TRP A 314 20.30 3.32 -5.23
C TRP A 314 18.84 3.02 -5.57
N ASP A 315 17.92 3.98 -5.44
CA ASP A 315 16.47 3.79 -5.50
C ASP A 315 15.95 2.97 -4.30
N LEU A 316 16.29 3.42 -3.09
CA LEU A 316 15.83 2.86 -1.83
C LEU A 316 14.78 3.77 -1.15
N ASP A 317 13.70 4.03 -1.85
CA ASP A 317 12.58 4.89 -1.42
C ASP A 317 12.08 4.66 0.00
N HIS A 318 11.56 5.75 0.66
CA HIS A 318 11.01 5.72 2.02
C HIS A 318 9.56 6.23 2.13
N PRO A 319 8.64 5.92 1.20
CA PRO A 319 7.25 6.40 1.28
C PRO A 319 6.28 5.46 2.01
N PHE A 320 6.74 4.31 2.55
CA PHE A 320 5.87 3.24 3.02
C PHE A 320 5.16 3.56 4.33
N GLU A 321 4.35 2.62 4.82
CA GLU A 321 3.49 2.83 5.98
C GLU A 321 4.25 3.22 7.25
N ARG A 322 3.60 4.05 8.06
CA ARG A 322 4.02 4.50 9.37
C ARG A 322 2.98 4.09 10.38
N LEU A 323 3.39 3.26 11.35
CA LEU A 323 2.54 2.84 12.46
C LEU A 323 2.59 3.90 13.54
N LEU A 324 1.44 4.42 13.95
CA LEU A 324 1.34 5.38 15.04
C LEU A 324 0.91 4.64 16.31
N LEU A 325 1.78 4.61 17.31
CA LEU A 325 1.56 3.87 18.55
C LEU A 325 1.75 4.77 19.77
N ASP A 326 0.98 4.50 20.82
CA ASP A 326 1.24 4.95 22.17
C ASP A 326 1.75 3.74 22.95
N THR A 327 3.05 3.67 23.18
CA THR A 327 3.68 2.48 23.74
C THR A 327 4.83 2.83 24.70
N VAL A 328 5.14 1.91 25.58
CA VAL A 328 6.38 1.95 26.37
C VAL A 328 7.56 1.83 25.41
N VAL A 329 8.57 2.67 25.57
CA VAL A 329 9.81 2.63 24.77
C VAL A 329 10.96 2.20 25.68
N ALA A 330 11.45 0.97 25.46
CA ALA A 330 12.54 0.37 26.23
C ALA A 330 13.42 -0.51 25.31
N PRO A 331 14.10 0.08 24.28
CA PRO A 331 14.86 -0.69 23.32
C PRO A 331 15.93 -1.54 23.99
N ASP A 332 15.98 -2.82 23.63
CA ASP A 332 16.98 -3.76 24.13
C ASP A 332 18.33 -3.53 23.42
N PRO A 333 19.39 -3.11 24.13
CA PRO A 333 20.69 -2.85 23.50
C PRO A 333 21.36 -4.08 22.87
N SER A 334 20.86 -5.29 23.16
CA SER A 334 21.35 -6.52 22.52
C SER A 334 20.67 -6.82 21.19
N ALA A 335 19.52 -6.17 20.91
CA ALA A 335 18.69 -6.39 19.73
C ALA A 335 18.60 -5.16 18.80
N VAL A 336 18.81 -3.96 19.35
CA VAL A 336 18.69 -2.69 18.65
C VAL A 336 20.08 -2.08 18.44
N GLU A 337 20.39 -1.73 17.19
CA GLU A 337 21.73 -1.28 16.80
C GLU A 337 22.02 0.17 17.17
N TRP A 338 21.02 1.07 16.96
CA TRP A 338 21.18 2.51 17.20
C TRP A 338 20.10 3.00 18.16
N ILE A 339 20.51 3.52 19.31
CA ILE A 339 19.61 3.95 20.38
C ILE A 339 19.96 5.37 20.79
N ASN A 340 18.95 6.20 20.98
CA ASN A 340 19.13 7.55 21.53
C ASN A 340 19.62 7.45 23.00
N PRO A 341 20.81 7.97 23.33
CA PRO A 341 21.37 7.87 24.67
C PRO A 341 20.61 8.69 25.72
N ARG A 342 19.67 9.55 25.29
CA ARG A 342 18.81 10.35 26.19
C ARG A 342 17.50 9.65 26.53
N LEU A 343 17.19 8.51 25.89
CA LEU A 343 16.00 7.75 26.21
C LEU A 343 15.98 7.32 27.68
N ARG A 344 14.82 7.46 28.27
CA ARG A 344 14.50 6.90 29.59
C ARG A 344 13.66 5.65 29.39
N PRO A 345 14.24 4.46 29.50
CA PRO A 345 13.51 3.22 29.29
C PRO A 345 12.29 3.11 30.20
N GLY A 346 11.17 2.66 29.64
CA GLY A 346 9.92 2.47 30.38
C GLY A 346 8.95 3.65 30.35
N GLU A 347 9.29 4.76 29.69
CA GLU A 347 8.34 5.84 29.44
C GLU A 347 7.38 5.49 28.31
N VAL A 348 6.09 5.77 28.51
CA VAL A 348 5.10 5.72 27.42
C VAL A 348 5.32 6.94 26.54
N ARG A 349 5.50 6.71 25.24
CA ARG A 349 5.71 7.76 24.23
C ARG A 349 4.71 7.60 23.10
N LYS A 350 4.35 8.74 22.52
CA LYS A 350 3.68 8.79 21.21
C LYS A 350 4.73 8.56 20.14
N VAL A 351 4.74 7.38 19.53
CA VAL A 351 5.76 7.03 18.54
C VAL A 351 5.17 6.84 17.16
N MET A 352 5.98 7.16 16.16
CA MET A 352 5.84 6.69 14.79
C MET A 352 6.92 5.65 14.56
N THR A 353 6.53 4.43 14.22
CA THR A 353 7.44 3.30 14.09
C THR A 353 7.16 2.48 12.83
N GLY A 354 8.07 1.58 12.49
CA GLY A 354 7.95 0.64 11.37
C GLY A 354 9.13 0.70 10.42
N ILE A 355 8.95 0.08 9.25
CA ILE A 355 9.94 0.07 8.17
C ILE A 355 9.46 1.02 7.07
N PRO A 356 9.86 2.31 7.11
CA PRO A 356 9.33 3.33 6.21
C PRO A 356 9.88 3.25 4.78
N GLY A 357 10.89 2.41 4.55
CA GLY A 357 11.59 2.38 3.27
C GLY A 357 12.22 1.04 2.89
N LYS A 358 12.76 1.03 1.68
CA LYS A 358 13.37 -0.16 1.04
C LYS A 358 14.61 -0.68 1.77
N THR A 359 15.23 0.11 2.64
CA THR A 359 16.41 -0.32 3.43
C THR A 359 16.14 -1.50 4.36
N GLY A 360 14.86 -1.74 4.72
CA GLY A 360 14.51 -2.78 5.67
C GLY A 360 14.95 -2.47 7.10
N VAL A 361 15.17 -1.20 7.42
CA VAL A 361 15.50 -0.73 8.77
C VAL A 361 14.22 -0.30 9.46
N VAL A 362 13.99 -0.80 10.67
CA VAL A 362 12.94 -0.27 11.56
C VAL A 362 13.46 1.03 12.16
N TYR A 363 12.63 2.06 12.08
CA TYR A 363 12.84 3.33 12.77
C TYR A 363 11.73 3.55 13.78
N THR A 364 12.07 4.13 14.92
CA THR A 364 11.09 4.63 15.90
C THR A 364 11.45 6.07 16.23
N LEU A 365 10.54 6.96 15.95
CA LEU A 365 10.64 8.39 16.18
C LEU A 365 9.53 8.83 17.12
N ASP A 366 9.78 9.86 17.92
CA ASP A 366 8.72 10.59 18.60
C ASP A 366 7.84 11.28 17.55
N ARG A 367 6.54 10.94 17.50
CA ARG A 367 5.68 11.44 16.42
C ARG A 367 5.23 12.90 16.57
N GLU A 368 5.39 13.46 17.74
CA GLU A 368 5.10 14.86 17.99
C GLU A 368 6.24 15.78 17.51
N THR A 369 7.49 15.35 17.70
CA THR A 369 8.68 16.19 17.50
C THR A 369 9.60 15.75 16.37
N GLY A 370 9.49 14.49 15.91
CA GLY A 370 10.44 13.87 14.99
C GLY A 370 11.75 13.41 15.64
N GLU A 371 11.86 13.47 16.99
CA GLU A 371 13.05 13.01 17.69
C GLU A 371 13.33 11.55 17.39
N PHE A 372 14.57 11.23 16.99
CA PHE A 372 15.04 9.86 16.83
C PHE A 372 15.09 9.15 18.19
N LEU A 373 14.49 7.97 18.27
CA LEU A 373 14.48 7.16 19.48
C LEU A 373 15.36 5.92 19.35
N TRP A 374 15.14 5.13 18.29
CA TRP A 374 15.98 3.99 17.97
C TRP A 374 15.75 3.49 16.54
N ALA A 375 16.73 2.75 16.01
CA ALA A 375 16.59 2.03 14.75
C ALA A 375 17.42 0.74 14.73
N THR A 376 16.99 -0.24 13.92
CA THR A 376 17.73 -1.50 13.74
C THR A 376 17.43 -2.13 12.37
N PRO A 377 18.44 -2.70 11.68
CA PRO A 377 18.22 -3.45 10.44
C PRO A 377 17.47 -4.76 10.70
N THR A 378 16.60 -5.13 9.78
CA THR A 378 15.86 -6.40 9.83
C THR A 378 16.28 -7.39 8.76
N VAL A 379 17.00 -6.94 7.76
CA VAL A 379 17.56 -7.73 6.66
C VAL A 379 19.03 -7.34 6.44
N THR A 380 19.75 -8.11 5.65
CA THR A 380 21.10 -7.74 5.23
C THR A 380 21.05 -6.39 4.52
N GLN A 381 21.75 -5.40 5.06
CA GLN A 381 21.93 -4.09 4.47
C GLN A 381 23.41 -3.65 4.55
N ASN A 382 23.85 -2.88 3.56
CA ASN A 382 25.19 -2.32 3.50
C ASN A 382 25.22 -0.85 3.05
N VAL A 383 24.06 -0.20 2.98
CA VAL A 383 23.94 1.20 2.51
C VAL A 383 24.03 2.22 3.64
N ILE A 384 23.64 1.83 4.86
CA ILE A 384 23.80 2.64 6.08
C ILE A 384 24.97 2.08 6.87
N SER A 385 25.97 2.90 7.15
CA SER A 385 27.10 2.53 8.00
C SER A 385 26.85 2.86 9.47
N TYR A 386 26.11 3.96 9.75
CA TYR A 386 25.88 4.43 11.11
C TYR A 386 24.68 5.38 11.20
N ILE A 387 23.99 5.35 12.32
CA ILE A 387 23.01 6.36 12.72
C ILE A 387 23.43 6.92 14.07
N ASP A 388 23.65 8.24 14.14
CA ASP A 388 23.98 8.91 15.39
C ASP A 388 22.79 8.90 16.34
N GLY A 389 22.92 8.20 17.47
CA GLY A 389 21.81 8.02 18.40
C GLY A 389 21.29 9.34 19.01
N ALA A 390 22.16 10.36 19.16
CA ALA A 390 21.78 11.61 19.79
C ALA A 390 21.03 12.55 18.83
N THR A 391 21.32 12.51 17.55
CA THR A 391 20.76 13.41 16.53
C THR A 391 19.85 12.70 15.53
N GLY A 392 20.00 11.39 15.38
CA GLY A 392 19.34 10.62 14.32
C GLY A 392 20.00 10.78 12.95
N ALA A 393 21.14 11.47 12.85
CA ALA A 393 21.81 11.68 11.58
C ALA A 393 22.32 10.35 11.00
N VAL A 394 21.95 10.09 9.75
CA VAL A 394 22.30 8.87 9.02
C VAL A 394 23.60 9.11 8.24
N THR A 395 24.51 8.14 8.29
CA THR A 395 25.76 8.12 7.51
C THR A 395 25.72 6.93 6.56
N GLU A 396 25.82 7.22 5.27
CA GLU A 396 25.87 6.21 4.21
C GLU A 396 27.22 5.47 4.23
N ASN A 397 27.22 4.26 3.72
CA ASN A 397 28.44 3.52 3.47
C ASN A 397 29.13 4.04 2.20
N SER A 398 30.23 4.75 2.36
CA SER A 398 31.00 5.36 1.26
C SER A 398 31.52 4.35 0.22
N GLU A 399 31.66 3.06 0.58
CA GLU A 399 32.14 2.01 -0.34
C GLU A 399 31.14 1.69 -1.46
N VAL A 400 29.84 1.98 -1.22
CA VAL A 400 28.75 1.72 -2.18
C VAL A 400 28.13 2.99 -2.76
N VAL A 401 28.63 4.17 -2.39
CA VAL A 401 28.22 5.45 -2.99
C VAL A 401 28.88 5.62 -4.37
N PHE A 402 28.07 6.04 -5.36
CA PHE A 402 28.58 6.30 -6.70
C PHE A 402 29.38 7.61 -6.77
N THR A 403 30.55 7.54 -7.39
CA THR A 403 31.43 8.70 -7.65
C THR A 403 31.56 9.01 -9.14
N GLY A 404 31.05 8.19 -10.04
CA GLY A 404 31.12 8.39 -11.48
C GLY A 404 30.27 7.41 -12.28
N LEU A 405 30.10 7.71 -13.57
CA LEU A 405 29.43 6.84 -14.54
C LEU A 405 30.21 5.55 -14.79
N GLY A 406 29.49 4.45 -15.01
CA GLY A 406 30.08 3.13 -15.28
C GLY A 406 30.56 2.41 -14.03
N GLN A 407 30.37 2.98 -12.84
CA GLN A 407 30.68 2.31 -11.58
C GLN A 407 29.58 1.31 -11.23
N GLU A 408 29.99 0.07 -10.91
CA GLU A 408 29.10 -0.97 -10.37
C GLU A 408 29.36 -1.15 -8.87
N VAL A 409 28.29 -1.19 -8.07
CA VAL A 409 28.35 -1.47 -6.64
C VAL A 409 27.37 -2.58 -6.27
N LEU A 410 27.64 -3.32 -5.21
CA LEU A 410 26.67 -4.25 -4.61
C LEU A 410 25.87 -3.49 -3.56
N SER A 411 24.59 -3.23 -3.86
CA SER A 411 23.62 -2.67 -2.90
C SER A 411 22.82 -3.79 -2.25
N CYS A 412 22.83 -3.84 -0.95
CA CYS A 412 21.93 -4.65 -0.12
C CYS A 412 21.14 -3.70 0.81
N PRO A 413 19.80 -3.74 0.80
CA PRO A 413 18.94 -4.50 -0.12
C PRO A 413 19.03 -4.00 -1.57
N SER A 414 18.41 -4.77 -2.48
CA SER A 414 18.16 -4.32 -3.86
C SER A 414 17.09 -3.22 -3.87
N TRP A 415 16.85 -2.55 -5.00
CA TRP A 415 15.73 -1.58 -5.13
C TRP A 415 14.33 -2.23 -5.10
N ALA A 416 14.21 -3.58 -5.12
CA ALA A 416 12.99 -4.27 -4.74
C ALA A 416 12.75 -4.24 -3.22
N GLY A 417 13.72 -3.73 -2.47
CA GLY A 417 13.69 -3.52 -1.04
C GLY A 417 13.89 -4.76 -0.18
N GLY A 418 14.39 -4.56 1.03
CA GLY A 418 14.17 -5.48 2.14
C GLY A 418 12.70 -5.54 2.51
N LYS A 419 11.99 -4.41 2.33
CA LYS A 419 10.55 -4.22 2.27
C LYS A 419 10.25 -3.18 1.19
N ASP A 420 9.10 -3.24 0.56
CA ASP A 420 8.61 -2.23 -0.37
C ASP A 420 7.17 -1.85 0.02
N TRP A 421 6.30 -1.57 -0.95
CA TRP A 421 4.90 -1.16 -0.73
C TRP A 421 4.05 -2.20 0.04
N GLU A 422 4.45 -3.44 0.06
CA GLU A 422 3.76 -4.48 0.82
C GLU A 422 3.79 -4.14 2.32
N ALA A 423 2.60 -3.91 2.89
CA ALA A 423 2.48 -3.41 4.25
C ALA A 423 2.65 -4.48 5.32
N GLY A 424 3.30 -4.08 6.40
CA GLY A 424 3.28 -4.79 7.67
C GLY A 424 1.94 -4.65 8.39
N ALA A 425 1.89 -5.15 9.62
CA ALA A 425 0.76 -4.98 10.52
C ALA A 425 1.24 -4.86 11.97
N TYR A 426 0.39 -4.34 12.84
CA TYR A 426 0.63 -4.28 14.28
C TYR A 426 -0.48 -5.00 15.02
N SER A 427 -0.16 -5.66 16.12
CA SER A 427 -1.17 -6.22 17.03
C SER A 427 -1.07 -5.59 18.42
N PRO A 428 -2.15 -4.95 18.89
CA PRO A 428 -2.20 -4.44 20.26
C PRO A 428 -2.27 -5.57 21.31
N LEU A 429 -2.65 -6.80 20.92
CA LEU A 429 -2.73 -7.94 21.83
C LEU A 429 -1.35 -8.36 22.37
N THR A 430 -0.32 -8.24 21.52
CA THR A 430 1.04 -8.67 21.82
C THR A 430 2.05 -7.52 21.82
N ASN A 431 1.59 -6.28 21.53
CA ASN A 431 2.44 -5.11 21.28
C ASN A 431 3.57 -5.41 20.27
N THR A 432 3.20 -6.08 19.17
CA THR A 432 4.15 -6.61 18.18
C THR A 432 3.84 -6.09 16.79
N MET A 433 4.88 -5.66 16.09
CA MET A 433 4.87 -5.31 14.66
C MET A 433 5.27 -6.53 13.84
N PHE A 434 4.58 -6.77 12.73
CA PHE A 434 4.84 -7.87 11.80
C PHE A 434 5.18 -7.31 10.43
N PHE A 435 6.32 -7.71 9.87
CA PHE A 435 6.77 -7.19 8.58
C PHE A 435 7.02 -8.30 7.55
N PRO A 436 6.53 -8.11 6.30
CA PRO A 436 6.91 -8.95 5.17
C PRO A 436 8.26 -8.47 4.64
N LEU A 437 9.28 -9.30 4.75
CA LEU A 437 10.65 -8.94 4.40
C LEU A 437 11.22 -9.81 3.29
N ARG A 438 12.25 -9.29 2.61
CA ARG A 438 12.97 -9.94 1.53
C ARG A 438 14.48 -9.79 1.67
N SER A 439 15.19 -10.90 1.55
CA SER A 439 16.65 -10.95 1.61
C SER A 439 17.23 -10.89 0.19
N THR A 440 17.31 -9.67 -0.37
CA THR A 440 17.76 -9.45 -1.75
C THR A 440 18.86 -8.40 -1.83
N CYS A 441 19.77 -8.55 -2.80
CA CYS A 441 20.77 -7.54 -3.17
C CYS A 441 20.70 -7.24 -4.66
N ALA A 442 21.40 -6.23 -5.11
CA ALA A 442 21.57 -5.96 -6.53
C ALA A 442 22.97 -5.43 -6.83
N ARG A 443 23.56 -5.88 -7.94
CA ARG A 443 24.67 -5.18 -8.56
C ARG A 443 24.10 -4.04 -9.36
N VAL A 444 24.32 -2.83 -8.86
CA VAL A 444 23.77 -1.59 -9.41
C VAL A 444 24.85 -0.85 -10.15
N LEU A 445 24.56 -0.51 -11.41
CA LEU A 445 25.45 0.22 -12.31
C LEU A 445 24.93 1.64 -12.51
N SER A 446 25.76 2.67 -12.26
CA SER A 446 25.44 4.04 -12.65
C SER A 446 25.61 4.19 -14.17
N THR A 447 24.55 4.56 -14.91
CA THR A 447 24.59 4.60 -16.38
C THR A 447 23.66 5.65 -16.95
N MET A 448 24.02 6.16 -18.14
CA MET A 448 23.13 7.02 -18.94
C MET A 448 22.16 6.22 -19.79
N ASP A 449 22.47 4.95 -20.08
CA ASP A 449 21.77 4.11 -21.04
C ASP A 449 21.17 2.86 -20.37
N GLY A 450 19.92 2.54 -20.72
CA GLY A 450 19.25 1.31 -20.27
C GLY A 450 18.76 1.35 -18.82
N GLY A 451 18.30 0.20 -18.34
CA GLY A 451 17.79 0.02 -16.96
C GLY A 451 16.61 0.94 -16.62
N LEU A 452 16.61 1.45 -15.40
CA LEU A 452 15.70 2.52 -14.98
C LEU A 452 16.27 3.87 -15.41
N ALA A 453 16.02 4.26 -16.66
CA ALA A 453 16.60 5.45 -17.28
C ALA A 453 16.34 6.74 -16.49
N ILE A 454 15.16 6.84 -15.84
CA ILE A 454 14.81 7.99 -14.99
C ILE A 454 15.77 8.15 -13.81
N TYR A 455 16.21 7.06 -13.20
CA TYR A 455 17.15 7.08 -12.07
C TYR A 455 18.63 7.05 -12.49
N ARG A 456 18.94 6.85 -13.77
CA ARG A 456 20.32 6.65 -14.26
C ARG A 456 21.00 5.43 -13.64
N LEU A 457 20.22 4.35 -13.43
CA LEU A 457 20.65 3.10 -12.85
C LEU A 457 20.24 1.91 -13.72
N ALA A 458 21.10 0.87 -13.73
CA ALA A 458 20.75 -0.47 -14.18
C ALA A 458 21.11 -1.48 -13.07
N ALA A 459 20.38 -2.59 -12.96
CA ALA A 459 20.65 -3.57 -11.92
C ALA A 459 20.48 -5.01 -12.37
N ARG A 460 21.30 -5.86 -11.74
CA ARG A 460 21.14 -7.31 -11.74
C ARG A 460 20.86 -7.76 -10.31
N PHE A 461 19.69 -8.36 -10.11
CA PHE A 461 19.21 -8.82 -8.80
C PHE A 461 19.82 -10.17 -8.44
N GLU A 462 20.13 -10.35 -7.16
CA GLU A 462 20.60 -11.59 -6.56
C GLU A 462 20.07 -11.71 -5.13
N LEU A 463 20.04 -12.93 -4.58
CA LEU A 463 19.74 -13.14 -3.17
C LEU A 463 20.87 -12.54 -2.31
N ALA A 464 20.53 -12.13 -1.09
CA ALA A 464 21.54 -11.68 -0.14
C ALA A 464 22.58 -12.79 0.11
N PRO A 465 23.87 -12.42 0.28
CA PRO A 465 24.92 -13.41 0.53
C PRO A 465 24.60 -14.33 1.70
N GLY A 466 24.77 -15.63 1.50
CA GLY A 466 24.59 -16.65 2.54
C GLY A 466 23.16 -17.13 2.75
N THR A 467 22.19 -16.70 1.92
CA THR A 467 20.80 -17.21 1.99
C THR A 467 20.34 -17.81 0.66
N GLU A 468 19.51 -18.86 0.77
CA GLU A 468 18.72 -19.42 -0.33
C GLU A 468 17.24 -19.05 -0.20
N LEU A 469 16.84 -18.47 0.92
CA LEU A 469 15.47 -18.06 1.25
C LEU A 469 15.31 -16.57 0.97
N GLN A 470 14.31 -16.24 0.16
CA GLN A 470 14.07 -14.85 -0.25
C GLN A 470 13.16 -14.12 0.73
N GLY A 471 12.09 -14.77 1.15
CA GLY A 471 11.03 -14.16 1.94
C GLY A 471 11.11 -14.50 3.42
N SER A 472 10.66 -13.56 4.26
CA SER A 472 10.38 -13.85 5.67
C SER A 472 9.22 -13.02 6.19
N VAL A 473 8.52 -13.52 7.19
CA VAL A 473 7.68 -12.73 8.09
C VAL A 473 8.42 -12.62 9.42
N ARG A 474 8.62 -11.40 9.89
CA ARG A 474 9.32 -11.14 11.15
C ARG A 474 8.41 -10.41 12.13
N ALA A 475 8.34 -10.92 13.35
CA ALA A 475 7.65 -10.30 14.47
C ALA A 475 8.65 -9.53 15.34
N ILE A 476 8.39 -8.25 15.59
CA ILE A 476 9.28 -7.36 16.33
C ILE A 476 8.48 -6.65 17.42
N SER A 477 8.95 -6.71 18.66
CA SER A 477 8.36 -5.98 19.78
C SER A 477 8.42 -4.48 19.54
N ALA A 478 7.29 -3.79 19.62
CA ALA A 478 7.24 -2.33 19.50
C ALA A 478 7.89 -1.63 20.71
N GLU A 479 7.90 -2.28 21.87
CA GLU A 479 8.53 -1.78 23.09
C GLU A 479 10.06 -1.89 23.05
N THR A 480 10.57 -3.10 22.72
CA THR A 480 11.98 -3.42 22.90
C THR A 480 12.78 -3.47 21.61
N GLY A 481 12.13 -3.49 20.43
CA GLY A 481 12.80 -3.70 19.14
C GLY A 481 13.31 -5.13 18.92
N ALA A 482 13.17 -6.02 19.93
CA ALA A 482 13.61 -7.40 19.83
C ALA A 482 12.74 -8.21 18.86
N THR A 483 13.37 -9.08 18.09
CA THR A 483 12.67 -10.04 17.24
C THR A 483 12.11 -11.17 18.11
N ALA A 484 10.78 -11.35 18.10
CA ALA A 484 10.10 -12.44 18.80
C ALA A 484 10.21 -13.77 18.04
N TRP A 485 9.95 -13.73 16.73
CA TRP A 485 10.09 -14.89 15.84
C TRP A 485 10.30 -14.46 14.37
N ILE A 486 10.78 -15.40 13.57
CA ILE A 486 10.96 -15.27 12.12
C ILE A 486 10.43 -16.53 11.46
N HIS A 487 9.56 -16.36 10.46
CA HIS A 487 9.18 -17.41 9.53
C HIS A 487 9.86 -17.14 8.19
N GLU A 488 10.81 -17.99 7.81
CA GLU A 488 11.55 -17.87 6.54
C GLU A 488 10.98 -18.80 5.48
N GLN A 489 10.98 -18.36 4.22
CA GLN A 489 10.46 -19.12 3.09
C GLN A 489 11.17 -18.80 1.78
N ARG A 490 11.04 -19.70 0.81
CA ARG A 490 11.69 -19.55 -0.51
C ARG A 490 11.11 -18.38 -1.30
N ALA A 491 9.79 -18.20 -1.28
CA ALA A 491 9.09 -17.13 -2.00
C ALA A 491 9.13 -15.80 -1.26
N GLY A 492 9.20 -14.69 -1.97
CA GLY A 492 9.05 -13.34 -1.39
C GLY A 492 7.68 -13.17 -0.73
N THR A 493 7.65 -12.59 0.47
CA THR A 493 6.44 -12.32 1.24
C THR A 493 5.72 -11.07 0.74
N THR A 494 4.41 -10.99 1.02
CA THR A 494 3.53 -9.87 0.65
C THR A 494 2.79 -9.32 1.87
N SER A 495 1.83 -8.39 1.65
CA SER A 495 1.18 -7.64 2.73
C SER A 495 0.52 -8.52 3.80
N LEU A 496 0.50 -8.01 5.04
CA LEU A 496 0.00 -8.68 6.22
C LEU A 496 -1.22 -7.95 6.81
N VAL A 497 -2.05 -8.70 7.56
CA VAL A 497 -3.11 -8.19 8.42
C VAL A 497 -3.14 -9.01 9.71
N THR A 498 -3.40 -8.35 10.84
CA THR A 498 -3.57 -9.01 12.15
C THR A 498 -5.02 -8.97 12.59
N THR A 499 -5.45 -9.95 13.40
CA THR A 499 -6.82 -10.03 13.92
C THR A 499 -6.86 -10.25 15.42
N GLY A 500 -8.00 -9.91 16.04
CA GLY A 500 -8.30 -10.17 17.46
C GLY A 500 -8.26 -11.66 17.84
N GLY A 501 -8.38 -12.56 16.87
CA GLY A 501 -8.27 -14.00 17.05
C GLY A 501 -6.83 -14.51 17.26
N GLY A 502 -5.84 -13.62 17.41
CA GLY A 502 -4.44 -13.99 17.62
C GLY A 502 -3.73 -14.47 16.35
N LEU A 503 -4.19 -14.03 15.17
CA LEU A 503 -3.70 -14.49 13.87
C LEU A 503 -3.06 -13.36 13.07
N VAL A 504 -2.02 -13.72 12.28
CA VAL A 504 -1.47 -12.90 11.21
C VAL A 504 -1.80 -13.58 9.87
N PHE A 505 -2.53 -12.89 8.99
CA PHE A 505 -2.75 -13.38 7.63
C PHE A 505 -1.79 -12.68 6.67
N GLY A 506 -1.22 -13.45 5.75
CA GLY A 506 -0.33 -12.92 4.72
C GLY A 506 -0.06 -13.91 3.61
N GLY A 507 0.43 -13.40 2.49
CA GLY A 507 0.70 -14.21 1.32
C GLY A 507 2.15 -14.17 0.85
N ASP A 508 2.38 -14.81 -0.30
CA ASP A 508 3.66 -14.78 -0.98
C ASP A 508 3.51 -14.71 -2.52
N VAL A 509 4.63 -14.48 -3.21
CA VAL A 509 4.65 -14.39 -4.68
C VAL A 509 4.45 -15.74 -5.38
N ASN A 510 4.44 -16.85 -4.64
CA ASN A 510 4.11 -18.20 -5.16
C ASN A 510 2.63 -18.55 -4.99
N GLY A 511 1.80 -17.61 -4.54
CA GLY A 511 0.35 -17.77 -4.40
C GLY A 511 -0.08 -18.47 -3.12
N ARG A 512 0.79 -18.64 -2.14
CA ARG A 512 0.40 -19.16 -0.82
C ARG A 512 -0.19 -18.04 0.00
N PHE A 513 -1.35 -18.29 0.60
CA PHE A 513 -1.97 -17.43 1.60
C PHE A 513 -2.08 -18.22 2.90
N ARG A 514 -1.61 -17.63 4.01
CA ARG A 514 -1.41 -18.31 5.29
C ARG A 514 -2.04 -17.54 6.43
N ALA A 515 -2.37 -18.28 7.49
CA ALA A 515 -2.59 -17.77 8.83
C ALA A 515 -1.47 -18.26 9.74
N PHE A 516 -0.79 -17.31 10.37
CA PHE A 516 0.25 -17.56 11.37
C PHE A 516 -0.30 -17.28 12.77
N ASP A 517 0.16 -18.03 13.74
CA ASP A 517 0.00 -17.69 15.15
C ASP A 517 0.82 -16.42 15.47
N GLN A 518 0.21 -15.42 16.11
CA GLN A 518 0.89 -14.14 16.42
C GLN A 518 2.05 -14.28 17.40
N GLU A 519 2.01 -15.26 18.30
CA GLU A 519 3.00 -15.40 19.35
C GLU A 519 4.19 -16.26 18.92
N SER A 520 3.94 -17.30 18.11
CA SER A 520 4.97 -18.29 17.75
C SER A 520 5.45 -18.22 16.30
N GLY A 521 4.64 -17.64 15.39
CA GLY A 521 4.91 -17.67 13.93
C GLY A 521 4.62 -19.03 13.30
N GLU A 522 3.99 -19.98 14.00
CA GLU A 522 3.55 -21.25 13.44
C GLU A 522 2.48 -21.03 12.38
N VAL A 523 2.56 -21.76 11.26
CA VAL A 523 1.54 -21.75 10.21
C VAL A 523 0.39 -22.65 10.64
N LEU A 524 -0.73 -22.05 11.01
CA LEU A 524 -1.94 -22.77 11.44
C LEU A 524 -2.86 -23.16 10.29
N TRP A 525 -2.78 -22.43 9.18
CA TRP A 525 -3.56 -22.68 7.96
C TRP A 525 -2.86 -22.14 6.72
N GLU A 526 -2.98 -22.84 5.60
CA GLU A 526 -2.43 -22.44 4.31
C GLU A 526 -3.33 -22.87 3.16
N ILE A 527 -3.44 -22.02 2.13
CA ILE A 527 -4.06 -22.36 0.85
C ILE A 527 -3.21 -21.84 -0.32
N ASN A 528 -3.23 -22.55 -1.45
CA ASN A 528 -2.64 -22.07 -2.69
C ASN A 528 -3.71 -21.43 -3.58
N LEU A 529 -3.60 -20.13 -3.83
CA LEU A 529 -4.49 -19.33 -4.69
C LEU A 529 -4.06 -19.34 -6.17
N GLY A 530 -2.93 -19.97 -6.48
CA GLY A 530 -2.45 -20.21 -7.84
C GLY A 530 -1.74 -19.02 -8.49
N SER A 531 -1.93 -17.79 -8.01
CA SER A 531 -1.27 -16.56 -8.48
C SER A 531 -0.65 -15.82 -7.32
N PRO A 532 0.37 -14.95 -7.52
CA PRO A 532 0.93 -14.16 -6.45
C PRO A 532 -0.15 -13.45 -5.64
N VAL A 533 -0.10 -13.57 -4.32
CA VAL A 533 -0.94 -12.74 -3.44
C VAL A 533 -0.37 -11.32 -3.54
N SER A 534 -1.14 -10.36 -4.04
CA SER A 534 -0.61 -9.05 -4.45
C SER A 534 -1.32 -7.85 -3.84
N GLY A 535 -2.54 -8.02 -3.35
CA GLY A 535 -3.26 -6.95 -2.66
C GLY A 535 -2.98 -6.93 -1.16
N PHE A 536 -3.71 -6.09 -0.46
CA PHE A 536 -3.66 -5.99 0.98
C PHE A 536 -4.81 -6.81 1.57
N PRO A 537 -4.54 -7.82 2.39
CA PRO A 537 -5.60 -8.59 3.03
C PRO A 537 -6.34 -7.74 4.06
N ILE A 538 -7.64 -7.99 4.22
CA ILE A 538 -8.50 -7.34 5.21
C ILE A 538 -9.35 -8.36 5.95
N SER A 539 -9.90 -7.95 7.11
CA SER A 539 -10.92 -8.70 7.85
C SER A 539 -12.08 -7.78 8.21
N PHE A 540 -13.30 -8.22 7.94
CA PHE A 540 -14.54 -7.50 8.22
C PHE A 540 -15.65 -8.48 8.65
N ALA A 541 -16.81 -7.97 9.07
CA ALA A 541 -17.97 -8.82 9.37
C ALA A 541 -19.26 -8.28 8.74
N VAL A 542 -20.18 -9.20 8.44
CA VAL A 542 -21.57 -8.89 8.03
C VAL A 542 -22.49 -9.80 8.82
N ASP A 543 -23.49 -9.22 9.47
CA ASP A 543 -24.47 -9.93 10.29
C ASP A 543 -23.83 -10.89 11.33
N GLY A 544 -22.69 -10.45 11.94
CA GLY A 544 -21.96 -11.20 12.95
C GLY A 544 -21.10 -12.34 12.41
N ARG A 545 -20.95 -12.49 11.09
CA ARG A 545 -20.04 -13.45 10.45
C ARG A 545 -18.78 -12.76 9.99
N GLN A 546 -17.64 -13.22 10.47
CA GLN A 546 -16.32 -12.70 10.08
C GLN A 546 -15.85 -13.28 8.75
N TYR A 547 -15.27 -12.41 7.93
CA TYR A 547 -14.67 -12.73 6.64
C TYR A 547 -13.20 -12.29 6.59
N ILE A 548 -12.38 -13.06 5.89
CA ILE A 548 -11.00 -12.72 5.51
C ILE A 548 -10.93 -12.58 4.00
N VAL A 549 -10.32 -11.52 3.52
CA VAL A 549 -10.17 -11.24 2.08
C VAL A 549 -8.71 -11.29 1.70
N ALA A 550 -8.42 -11.92 0.56
CA ALA A 550 -7.13 -11.85 -0.13
C ALA A 550 -7.35 -11.58 -1.62
N SER A 551 -6.48 -10.83 -2.25
CA SER A 551 -6.45 -10.68 -3.70
C SER A 551 -5.15 -11.17 -4.29
N THR A 552 -5.22 -11.66 -5.53
CA THR A 552 -4.08 -12.15 -6.30
C THR A 552 -3.91 -11.33 -7.56
N GLY A 553 -2.71 -11.37 -8.12
CA GLY A 553 -2.44 -10.78 -9.41
C GLY A 553 -0.97 -10.51 -9.66
N ASN A 554 -0.70 -9.90 -10.80
CA ASN A 554 0.63 -9.46 -11.14
C ASN A 554 0.96 -8.14 -10.41
N ALA A 555 2.16 -8.04 -9.85
CA ALA A 555 2.70 -6.82 -9.28
C ALA A 555 4.17 -6.67 -9.70
N ALA A 556 4.69 -5.45 -9.72
CA ALA A 556 6.05 -5.18 -10.19
C ALA A 556 7.10 -6.02 -9.44
N ASN A 557 7.02 -6.04 -8.12
CA ASN A 557 7.95 -6.78 -7.28
C ASN A 557 7.82 -8.30 -7.43
N SER A 558 6.62 -8.81 -7.69
CA SER A 558 6.43 -10.25 -7.95
C SER A 558 7.31 -10.73 -9.10
N GLY A 559 7.40 -9.96 -10.19
CA GLY A 559 8.25 -10.28 -11.34
C GLY A 559 9.76 -10.24 -11.02
N ILE A 560 10.22 -9.32 -10.16
CA ILE A 560 11.62 -9.27 -9.71
C ILE A 560 11.93 -10.46 -8.81
N ASN A 561 11.06 -10.73 -7.84
CA ASN A 561 11.22 -11.81 -6.88
C ASN A 561 11.27 -13.18 -7.57
N LEU A 562 10.35 -13.44 -8.50
CA LEU A 562 10.31 -14.70 -9.26
C LEU A 562 11.53 -14.92 -10.18
N ARG A 563 12.22 -13.86 -10.62
CA ARG A 563 13.49 -14.03 -11.36
C ARG A 563 14.62 -14.61 -10.50
N MET A 564 14.59 -14.36 -9.18
CA MET A 564 15.55 -14.92 -8.23
C MET A 564 15.16 -16.32 -7.72
N THR A 565 13.93 -16.74 -8.00
CA THR A 565 13.37 -18.05 -7.64
C THR A 565 12.68 -18.68 -8.86
N PRO A 566 13.44 -18.97 -9.94
CA PRO A 566 12.87 -19.36 -11.24
C PRO A 566 12.15 -20.72 -11.24
N GLU A 567 12.34 -21.53 -10.22
CA GLU A 567 11.60 -22.79 -10.00
C GLU A 567 10.15 -22.56 -9.55
N LEU A 568 9.83 -21.36 -9.03
CA LEU A 568 8.48 -20.97 -8.66
C LEU A 568 7.76 -20.41 -9.89
N GLN A 569 6.65 -21.04 -10.28
CA GLN A 569 5.93 -20.72 -11.50
C GLN A 569 4.44 -20.53 -11.23
N PRO A 570 4.04 -19.51 -10.43
CA PRO A 570 2.62 -19.21 -10.21
C PRO A 570 1.96 -18.72 -11.51
N SER A 571 0.65 -18.91 -11.62
CA SER A 571 -0.16 -18.31 -12.68
C SER A 571 -0.22 -16.79 -12.54
N ARG A 572 -0.86 -16.11 -13.52
CA ARG A 572 -1.03 -14.65 -13.53
C ARG A 572 -2.50 -14.28 -13.63
N GLY A 573 -3.26 -14.54 -12.58
CA GLY A 573 -4.70 -14.24 -12.53
C GLY A 573 -5.00 -13.19 -11.47
N ASN A 574 -5.70 -12.12 -11.84
CA ASN A 574 -6.22 -11.15 -10.90
C ASN A 574 -7.57 -11.64 -10.37
N ASN A 575 -7.62 -11.98 -9.09
CA ASN A 575 -8.83 -12.44 -8.43
C ASN A 575 -8.91 -11.91 -7.00
N ILE A 576 -10.12 -11.78 -6.49
CA ILE A 576 -10.40 -11.62 -5.06
C ILE A 576 -10.99 -12.92 -4.52
N PHE A 577 -10.57 -13.30 -3.33
CA PHE A 577 -10.99 -14.50 -2.61
C PHE A 577 -11.49 -14.10 -1.23
N VAL A 578 -12.62 -14.63 -0.83
CA VAL A 578 -13.22 -14.37 0.47
C VAL A 578 -13.42 -15.68 1.22
N PHE A 579 -12.96 -15.70 2.46
CA PHE A 579 -12.96 -16.86 3.35
C PHE A 579 -13.79 -16.57 4.60
N ALA A 580 -14.46 -17.59 5.14
CA ALA A 580 -15.16 -17.54 6.42
C ALA A 580 -15.21 -18.95 7.03
N LEU A 581 -15.58 -19.05 8.30
CA LEU A 581 -15.93 -20.33 8.90
C LEU A 581 -17.12 -20.95 8.16
N SER A 582 -17.09 -22.29 8.03
CA SER A 582 -18.24 -23.05 7.51
C SER A 582 -19.46 -22.77 8.38
N GLU A 583 -20.62 -22.58 7.77
CA GLU A 583 -21.87 -22.56 8.52
C GLU A 583 -22.01 -23.92 9.21
N ARG A 584 -22.29 -23.90 10.52
CA ARG A 584 -22.68 -25.14 11.21
C ARG A 584 -24.08 -25.49 10.69
N GLU A 585 -24.20 -26.66 10.06
CA GLU A 585 -25.50 -27.26 9.69
C GLU A 585 -26.38 -27.44 10.93
#